data_fcbba0d2f7f5a7d40cbb74830947fd06
#
_entry.id   fcbba0d2f7f5a7d40cbb74830947fd06
#
_cell.length_a   1.000
_cell.length_b   1.000
_cell.length_c   1.000
_cell.angle_alpha   90.00
_cell.angle_beta   90.00
_cell.angle_gamma   90.00
#
_symmetry.space_group_name_H-M   'P 1'
#
loop_
_entity.id
_entity.type
_entity.pdbx_description
1 polymer ?
#
loop_
_entity_poly.entity_id
_entity_poly.type
_entity_poly.pdbx_seq_one_letter_code
_entity_poly.pdbx_strand_id
1 'polypeptide(L)'
;VIDEELRLVIESHGDILLTRDPALDQERQNEEIRDLLHEDIDLLVLNPVDYREIEPALREAQKAGVPVVVIDSQVSNPDLVACTIASDNYGAGVLCAEHLMNTCDSAKVVLIEHASTKSGMDRIQGFCDTLASHPNFQIIGRADSAGQLEVAMPQMDRLLEQGIVPDAVMCLNDPSALGAMAALQEHGLLEKTTVYGVDGAPEAKSMIGEGAMTATAAQSPIRLGQITAQTVYAILNGEAYEKEITVPVELVTKDNVNGYDMNGWQ
;
A
#
# COMPACT_ATOMS: atom_id res chain seq x y z
N VAL A 1 -7.23 -9.09 -6.34
CA VAL A 1 -7.27 -8.26 -7.58
C VAL A 1 -6.01 -8.48 -8.40
N ILE A 2 -4.81 -8.10 -7.92
CA ILE A 2 -3.56 -8.26 -8.70
C ILE A 2 -3.35 -9.73 -9.12
N ASP A 3 -3.54 -10.69 -8.21
CA ASP A 3 -3.45 -12.15 -8.52
C ASP A 3 -4.45 -12.58 -9.60
N GLU A 4 -5.66 -12.07 -9.55
CA GLU A 4 -6.70 -12.36 -10.55
C GLU A 4 -6.33 -11.85 -11.94
N GLU A 5 -5.80 -10.62 -12.03
CA GLU A 5 -5.33 -10.05 -13.29
C GLU A 5 -4.13 -10.82 -13.84
N LEU A 6 -3.17 -11.19 -12.99
CA LEU A 6 -2.05 -12.03 -13.36
C LEU A 6 -2.53 -13.40 -13.88
N ARG A 7 -3.42 -14.04 -13.15
CA ARG A 7 -3.98 -15.35 -13.50
C ARG A 7 -4.68 -15.33 -14.85
N LEU A 8 -5.52 -14.32 -15.11
CA LEU A 8 -6.21 -14.17 -16.39
C LEU A 8 -5.23 -14.11 -17.56
N VAL A 9 -4.15 -13.35 -17.43
CA VAL A 9 -3.15 -13.23 -18.51
C VAL A 9 -2.33 -14.51 -18.65
N ILE A 10 -1.79 -15.03 -17.55
CA ILE A 10 -0.90 -16.21 -17.56
C ILE A 10 -1.63 -17.45 -18.07
N GLU A 11 -2.83 -17.73 -17.59
CA GLU A 11 -3.62 -18.87 -18.05
C GLU A 11 -4.08 -18.72 -19.51
N SER A 12 -4.29 -17.48 -19.99
CA SER A 12 -4.61 -17.23 -21.40
C SER A 12 -3.47 -17.61 -22.36
N HIS A 13 -2.23 -17.61 -21.87
CA HIS A 13 -1.07 -18.07 -22.62
C HIS A 13 -0.85 -19.60 -22.51
N GLY A 14 -1.63 -20.28 -21.67
CA GLY A 14 -1.51 -21.72 -21.43
C GLY A 14 -0.48 -22.07 -20.38
N ASP A 15 0.04 -21.08 -19.64
CA ASP A 15 0.99 -21.22 -18.57
C ASP A 15 0.29 -21.39 -17.20
N ILE A 16 1.05 -21.74 -16.17
CA ILE A 16 0.54 -22.07 -14.84
C ILE A 16 0.99 -21.00 -13.84
N LEU A 17 0.03 -20.40 -13.12
CA LEU A 17 0.30 -19.54 -11.98
C LEU A 17 0.13 -20.31 -10.67
N LEU A 18 1.22 -20.48 -9.92
CA LEU A 18 1.21 -21.03 -8.58
C LEU A 18 1.15 -19.89 -7.57
N THR A 19 0.12 -19.83 -6.76
CA THR A 19 -0.07 -18.76 -5.74
C THR A 19 0.20 -19.31 -4.34
N ARG A 20 0.85 -18.51 -3.51
CA ARG A 20 1.05 -18.72 -2.07
C ARG A 20 0.59 -17.48 -1.31
N ASP A 21 0.09 -17.68 -0.11
CA ASP A 21 -0.31 -16.61 0.80
C ASP A 21 0.35 -16.83 2.17
N PRO A 22 1.39 -16.05 2.50
CA PRO A 22 2.10 -16.16 3.76
C PRO A 22 1.31 -15.60 4.96
N ALA A 23 0.12 -15.04 4.75
CA ALA A 23 -0.71 -14.43 5.80
C ALA A 23 0.05 -13.42 6.68
N LEU A 24 0.86 -12.56 6.07
CA LEU A 24 1.72 -11.54 6.69
C LEU A 24 2.83 -12.12 7.61
N ASP A 25 3.16 -13.40 7.47
CA ASP A 25 4.26 -14.04 8.18
C ASP A 25 5.50 -14.13 7.28
N GLN A 26 6.56 -13.42 7.65
CA GLN A 26 7.79 -13.34 6.86
C GLN A 26 8.56 -14.67 6.82
N GLU A 27 8.56 -15.43 7.92
CA GLU A 27 9.24 -16.72 7.96
C GLU A 27 8.54 -17.73 7.05
N ARG A 28 7.20 -17.75 7.12
CA ARG A 28 6.38 -18.53 6.20
C ARG A 28 6.59 -18.11 4.74
N GLN A 29 6.68 -16.81 4.44
CA GLN A 29 6.97 -16.35 3.08
C GLN A 29 8.33 -16.90 2.57
N ASN A 30 9.36 -16.85 3.41
CA ASN A 30 10.66 -17.39 3.06
C ASN A 30 10.62 -18.92 2.80
N GLU A 31 9.83 -19.67 3.58
CA GLU A 31 9.64 -21.12 3.38
C GLU A 31 8.88 -21.40 2.08
N GLU A 32 7.77 -20.72 1.83
CA GLU A 32 6.96 -20.88 0.62
C GLU A 32 7.75 -20.54 -0.66
N ILE A 33 8.65 -19.54 -0.61
CA ILE A 33 9.56 -19.25 -1.73
C ILE A 33 10.52 -20.41 -1.97
N ARG A 34 11.12 -21.00 -0.92
CA ARG A 34 11.98 -22.19 -1.09
C ARG A 34 11.23 -23.35 -1.72
N ASP A 35 10.00 -23.59 -1.27
CA ASP A 35 9.17 -24.66 -1.83
C ASP A 35 8.89 -24.41 -3.32
N LEU A 36 8.52 -23.18 -3.71
CA LEU A 36 8.32 -22.83 -5.12
C LEU A 36 9.60 -23.00 -5.95
N LEU A 37 10.76 -22.64 -5.42
CA LEU A 37 12.05 -22.85 -6.10
C LEU A 37 12.35 -24.33 -6.35
N HIS A 38 11.85 -25.25 -5.51
CA HIS A 38 11.95 -26.70 -5.72
C HIS A 38 10.92 -27.25 -6.72
N GLU A 39 9.90 -26.45 -7.06
CA GLU A 39 8.90 -26.81 -8.08
C GLU A 39 9.34 -26.40 -9.51
N ASP A 40 10.60 -26.03 -9.70
CA ASP A 40 11.20 -25.63 -10.99
C ASP A 40 10.44 -24.48 -11.69
N ILE A 41 10.07 -23.44 -10.94
CA ILE A 41 9.41 -22.26 -11.50
C ILE A 41 10.35 -21.46 -12.40
N ASP A 42 9.80 -20.86 -13.45
CA ASP A 42 10.58 -20.04 -14.41
C ASP A 42 10.79 -18.59 -13.94
N LEU A 43 9.88 -18.06 -13.10
CA LEU A 43 9.92 -16.71 -12.59
C LEU A 43 9.08 -16.61 -11.30
N LEU A 44 9.52 -15.77 -10.36
CA LEU A 44 8.81 -15.46 -9.12
C LEU A 44 8.25 -14.04 -9.16
N VAL A 45 6.95 -13.88 -8.96
CA VAL A 45 6.32 -12.59 -8.66
C VAL A 45 6.13 -12.49 -7.14
N LEU A 46 6.62 -11.41 -6.53
CA LEU A 46 6.73 -11.29 -5.08
C LEU A 46 6.16 -9.95 -4.57
N ASN A 47 5.20 -10.02 -3.65
CA ASN A 47 4.86 -8.90 -2.76
C ASN A 47 5.51 -9.18 -1.39
N PRO A 48 6.55 -8.46 -0.96
CA PRO A 48 7.29 -8.77 0.26
C PRO A 48 6.49 -8.40 1.51
N VAL A 49 6.46 -9.28 2.50
CA VAL A 49 5.88 -9.03 3.83
C VAL A 49 6.75 -8.04 4.60
N ASP A 50 8.07 -8.27 4.63
CA ASP A 50 9.05 -7.33 5.15
C ASP A 50 10.13 -7.04 4.10
N TYR A 51 10.34 -5.75 3.82
CA TYR A 51 11.23 -5.31 2.73
C TYR A 51 12.72 -5.58 2.99
N ARG A 52 13.13 -5.87 4.23
CA ARG A 52 14.50 -6.22 4.62
C ARG A 52 14.66 -7.73 4.83
N GLU A 53 13.74 -8.32 5.58
CA GLU A 53 13.83 -9.72 6.00
C GLU A 53 13.59 -10.71 4.85
N ILE A 54 13.09 -10.23 3.71
CA ILE A 54 12.94 -11.01 2.48
C ILE A 54 14.29 -11.32 1.78
N GLU A 55 15.37 -10.59 2.07
CA GLU A 55 16.64 -10.68 1.35
C GLU A 55 17.23 -12.12 1.30
N PRO A 56 17.20 -12.94 2.36
CA PRO A 56 17.67 -14.32 2.27
C PRO A 56 16.99 -15.14 1.17
N ALA A 57 15.67 -15.05 1.05
CA ALA A 57 14.91 -15.75 0.01
C ALA A 57 15.22 -15.22 -1.41
N LEU A 58 15.43 -13.91 -1.57
CA LEU A 58 15.87 -13.32 -2.84
C LEU A 58 17.25 -13.85 -3.28
N ARG A 59 18.17 -14.05 -2.33
CA ARG A 59 19.48 -14.66 -2.60
C ARG A 59 19.36 -16.13 -2.99
N GLU A 60 18.41 -16.85 -2.45
CA GLU A 60 18.12 -18.24 -2.84
C GLU A 60 17.57 -18.28 -4.27
N ALA A 61 16.63 -17.42 -4.62
CA ALA A 61 16.11 -17.29 -5.99
C ALA A 61 17.23 -16.94 -6.99
N GLN A 62 18.10 -15.99 -6.63
CA GLN A 62 19.26 -15.64 -7.46
C GLN A 62 20.20 -16.83 -7.71
N LYS A 63 20.49 -17.62 -6.67
CA LYS A 63 21.32 -18.84 -6.79
C LYS A 63 20.67 -19.92 -7.66
N ALA A 64 19.34 -20.01 -7.61
CA ALA A 64 18.56 -20.92 -8.45
C ALA A 64 18.45 -20.42 -9.90
N GLY A 65 18.85 -19.18 -10.18
CA GLY A 65 18.72 -18.57 -11.51
C GLY A 65 17.30 -18.15 -11.86
N VAL A 66 16.41 -18.09 -10.87
CA VAL A 66 15.00 -17.66 -11.04
C VAL A 66 14.90 -16.14 -10.91
N PRO A 67 14.48 -15.42 -11.96
CA PRO A 67 14.27 -13.99 -11.90
C PRO A 67 13.09 -13.66 -10.98
N VAL A 68 13.20 -12.55 -10.24
CA VAL A 68 12.15 -12.07 -9.32
C VAL A 68 11.61 -10.74 -9.81
N VAL A 69 10.30 -10.64 -9.95
CA VAL A 69 9.55 -9.39 -10.17
C VAL A 69 8.87 -9.03 -8.85
N VAL A 70 9.27 -7.91 -8.26
CA VAL A 70 8.66 -7.40 -7.03
C VAL A 70 7.50 -6.47 -7.37
N ILE A 71 6.38 -6.63 -6.68
CA ILE A 71 5.16 -5.85 -6.93
C ILE A 71 4.68 -5.15 -5.65
N ASP A 72 3.94 -4.04 -5.83
CA ASP A 72 3.24 -3.28 -4.78
C ASP A 72 4.17 -2.57 -3.79
N SER A 73 5.22 -3.22 -3.31
CA SER A 73 6.23 -2.65 -2.43
C SER A 73 7.64 -2.90 -2.97
N GLN A 74 8.64 -2.21 -2.45
CA GLN A 74 10.04 -2.42 -2.82
C GLN A 74 10.72 -3.36 -1.82
N VAL A 75 11.94 -3.81 -2.19
CA VAL A 75 12.86 -4.53 -1.32
C VAL A 75 14.07 -3.67 -0.98
N SER A 76 14.77 -3.98 0.11
CA SER A 76 15.94 -3.21 0.57
C SER A 76 17.14 -3.31 -0.38
N ASN A 77 17.24 -4.40 -1.13
CA ASN A 77 18.33 -4.65 -2.07
C ASN A 77 17.78 -4.91 -3.49
N PRO A 78 17.60 -3.85 -4.31
CA PRO A 78 17.02 -3.97 -5.65
C PRO A 78 17.94 -4.71 -6.65
N ASP A 79 19.22 -4.92 -6.34
CA ASP A 79 20.14 -5.68 -7.22
C ASP A 79 19.83 -7.18 -7.23
N LEU A 80 19.04 -7.67 -6.29
CA LEU A 80 18.61 -9.07 -6.21
C LEU A 80 17.37 -9.39 -7.05
N VAL A 81 16.73 -8.37 -7.64
CA VAL A 81 15.49 -8.54 -8.39
C VAL A 81 15.62 -8.07 -9.83
N ALA A 82 14.83 -8.64 -10.72
CA ALA A 82 14.82 -8.28 -12.14
C ALA A 82 14.07 -6.96 -12.36
N CYS A 83 12.94 -6.79 -11.69
CA CYS A 83 12.11 -5.61 -11.83
C CYS A 83 11.34 -5.34 -10.52
N THR A 84 11.05 -4.06 -10.24
CA THR A 84 10.10 -3.62 -9.21
C THR A 84 8.98 -2.81 -9.86
N ILE A 85 7.73 -3.17 -9.59
CA ILE A 85 6.54 -2.51 -10.10
C ILE A 85 5.68 -2.08 -8.91
N ALA A 86 5.60 -0.78 -8.65
CA ALA A 86 4.87 -0.26 -7.49
C ALA A 86 4.09 1.01 -7.86
N SER A 87 3.10 1.34 -7.06
CA SER A 87 2.45 2.65 -7.12
C SER A 87 3.40 3.76 -6.66
N ASP A 88 3.12 5.00 -7.05
CA ASP A 88 3.80 6.18 -6.51
C ASP A 88 3.40 6.40 -5.04
N ASN A 89 3.97 5.56 -4.16
CA ASN A 89 3.65 5.56 -2.73
C ASN A 89 4.04 6.87 -2.04
N TYR A 90 5.18 7.47 -2.42
CA TYR A 90 5.58 8.76 -1.89
C TYR A 90 4.61 9.86 -2.34
N GLY A 91 4.27 9.89 -3.64
CA GLY A 91 3.30 10.81 -4.21
C GLY A 91 1.90 10.66 -3.59
N ALA A 92 1.49 9.45 -3.18
CA ALA A 92 0.24 9.24 -2.46
C ALA A 92 0.19 10.04 -1.14
N GLY A 93 1.28 10.00 -0.37
CA GLY A 93 1.42 10.81 0.84
C GLY A 93 1.42 12.32 0.56
N VAL A 94 2.12 12.75 -0.49
CA VAL A 94 2.14 14.14 -0.94
C VAL A 94 0.72 14.64 -1.25
N LEU A 95 -0.04 13.89 -2.06
CA LEU A 95 -1.42 14.26 -2.42
C LEU A 95 -2.33 14.44 -1.20
N CYS A 96 -2.22 13.55 -0.21
CA CYS A 96 -2.98 13.66 1.04
C CYS A 96 -2.61 14.91 1.84
N ALA A 97 -1.31 15.21 1.96
CA ALA A 97 -0.81 16.38 2.67
C ALA A 97 -1.20 17.70 1.99
N GLU A 98 -1.06 17.77 0.67
CA GLU A 98 -1.49 18.94 -0.12
C GLU A 98 -2.99 19.18 0.02
N HIS A 99 -3.81 18.14 -0.01
CA HIS A 99 -5.25 18.27 0.23
C HIS A 99 -5.53 18.80 1.64
N LEU A 100 -4.86 18.28 2.67
CA LEU A 100 -5.01 18.79 4.04
C LEU A 100 -4.67 20.28 4.13
N MET A 101 -3.53 20.72 3.57
CA MET A 101 -3.12 22.11 3.57
C MET A 101 -4.08 23.04 2.78
N ASN A 102 -4.76 22.50 1.77
CA ASN A 102 -5.75 23.25 1.01
C ASN A 102 -7.10 23.37 1.73
N THR A 103 -7.37 22.52 2.72
CA THR A 103 -8.64 22.50 3.46
C THR A 103 -8.60 23.22 4.79
N CYS A 104 -7.42 23.43 5.37
CA CYS A 104 -7.25 24.15 6.65
C CYS A 104 -5.87 24.80 6.76
N ASP A 105 -5.79 25.86 7.59
CA ASP A 105 -4.53 26.60 7.82
C ASP A 105 -3.62 25.95 8.87
N SER A 106 -4.13 25.01 9.66
CA SER A 106 -3.40 24.32 10.72
C SER A 106 -4.09 23.00 11.08
N ALA A 107 -3.31 22.01 11.53
CA ALA A 107 -3.85 20.76 12.05
C ALA A 107 -2.89 20.06 13.02
N LYS A 108 -3.47 19.41 14.02
CA LYS A 108 -2.82 18.40 14.84
C LYS A 108 -3.06 17.03 14.19
N VAL A 109 -2.00 16.39 13.76
CA VAL A 109 -2.06 15.17 12.95
C VAL A 109 -1.61 13.96 13.74
N VAL A 110 -2.37 12.87 13.65
CA VAL A 110 -1.94 11.53 14.06
C VAL A 110 -1.60 10.73 12.81
N LEU A 111 -0.53 9.94 12.89
CA LEU A 111 -0.11 9.02 11.84
C LEU A 111 -0.37 7.58 12.26
N ILE A 112 -1.05 6.82 11.40
CA ILE A 112 -1.22 5.38 11.53
C ILE A 112 -0.36 4.73 10.44
N GLU A 113 0.73 4.12 10.88
CA GLU A 113 1.85 3.72 10.02
C GLU A 113 2.17 2.22 10.13
N HIS A 114 3.10 1.74 9.31
CA HIS A 114 3.67 0.41 9.39
C HIS A 114 5.08 0.43 8.80
N ALA A 115 6.06 -0.04 9.58
CA ALA A 115 7.47 0.08 9.24
C ALA A 115 8.06 -1.13 8.48
N SER A 116 7.31 -2.23 8.34
CA SER A 116 7.79 -3.45 7.66
C SER A 116 7.65 -3.39 6.14
N THR A 117 6.83 -2.48 5.60
CA THR A 117 6.67 -2.30 4.16
C THR A 117 7.26 -0.97 3.70
N LYS A 118 8.03 -1.00 2.61
CA LYS A 118 8.61 0.22 2.03
C LYS A 118 7.51 1.13 1.48
N SER A 119 6.46 0.56 0.89
CA SER A 119 5.28 1.30 0.41
C SER A 119 4.61 2.10 1.53
N GLY A 120 4.33 1.48 2.68
CA GLY A 120 3.74 2.16 3.83
C GLY A 120 4.63 3.28 4.37
N MET A 121 5.94 3.03 4.47
CA MET A 121 6.91 4.04 4.89
C MET A 121 6.94 5.24 3.94
N ASP A 122 6.94 5.00 2.62
CA ASP A 122 7.01 6.07 1.62
C ASP A 122 5.75 6.94 1.62
N ARG A 123 4.56 6.36 1.81
CA ARG A 123 3.30 7.09 1.97
C ARG A 123 3.37 8.07 3.14
N ILE A 124 3.79 7.59 4.30
CA ILE A 124 3.93 8.42 5.51
C ILE A 124 5.06 9.45 5.35
N GLN A 125 6.17 9.07 4.71
CA GLN A 125 7.29 9.98 4.47
C GLN A 125 6.88 11.12 3.53
N GLY A 126 6.21 10.83 2.41
CA GLY A 126 5.71 11.84 1.47
C GLY A 126 4.78 12.85 2.14
N PHE A 127 3.88 12.36 3.00
CA PHE A 127 3.00 13.21 3.81
C PHE A 127 3.79 14.11 4.77
N CYS A 128 4.72 13.53 5.54
CA CYS A 128 5.50 14.27 6.51
C CYS A 128 6.42 15.31 5.85
N ASP A 129 7.11 14.96 4.77
CA ASP A 129 8.03 15.85 4.07
C ASP A 129 7.29 17.05 3.47
N THR A 130 6.08 16.84 2.96
CA THR A 130 5.23 17.91 2.45
C THR A 130 4.84 18.90 3.55
N LEU A 131 4.55 18.43 4.75
CA LEU A 131 4.23 19.28 5.90
C LEU A 131 5.45 19.89 6.61
N ALA A 132 6.67 19.40 6.37
CA ALA A 132 7.87 19.76 7.14
C ALA A 132 8.19 21.27 7.18
N SER A 133 7.85 21.99 6.10
CA SER A 133 8.04 23.46 6.02
C SER A 133 6.86 24.28 6.58
N HIS A 134 5.80 23.61 7.10
CA HIS A 134 4.57 24.23 7.55
C HIS A 134 4.34 24.00 9.06
N PRO A 135 4.91 24.81 9.95
CA PRO A 135 4.93 24.57 11.39
C PRO A 135 3.54 24.58 12.06
N ASN A 136 2.53 25.05 11.33
CA ASN A 136 1.13 25.01 11.78
C ASN A 136 0.52 23.60 11.70
N PHE A 137 1.18 22.66 11.00
CA PHE A 137 0.78 21.26 10.93
C PHE A 137 1.73 20.44 11.82
N GLN A 138 1.19 19.88 12.90
CA GLN A 138 1.98 19.23 13.93
C GLN A 138 1.64 17.75 14.05
N ILE A 139 2.63 16.88 13.93
CA ILE A 139 2.46 15.45 14.24
C ILE A 139 2.45 15.29 15.76
N ILE A 140 1.30 14.94 16.32
CA ILE A 140 1.08 14.83 17.77
C ILE A 140 1.02 13.39 18.28
N GLY A 141 0.94 12.40 17.39
CA GLY A 141 0.90 10.98 17.75
C GLY A 141 1.21 10.09 16.56
N ARG A 142 1.70 8.89 16.87
CA ARG A 142 1.99 7.82 15.90
C ARG A 142 1.61 6.48 16.48
N ALA A 143 1.10 5.57 15.64
CA ALA A 143 0.87 4.18 16.00
C ALA A 143 1.08 3.26 14.81
N ASP A 144 1.60 2.05 15.07
CA ASP A 144 1.72 1.01 14.06
C ASP A 144 0.43 0.19 14.00
N SER A 145 -0.09 -0.01 12.79
CA SER A 145 -1.32 -0.74 12.53
C SER A 145 -1.11 -2.09 11.83
N ALA A 146 0.13 -2.43 11.51
CA ALA A 146 0.44 -3.56 10.62
C ALA A 146 -0.36 -3.52 9.28
N GLY A 147 -0.88 -2.35 8.90
CA GLY A 147 -1.75 -2.19 7.73
C GLY A 147 -3.14 -2.80 7.86
N GLN A 148 -3.57 -3.18 9.07
CA GLN A 148 -4.81 -3.92 9.35
C GLN A 148 -5.81 -3.10 10.15
N LEU A 149 -7.09 -3.20 9.81
CA LEU A 149 -8.18 -2.53 10.51
C LEU A 149 -8.24 -2.92 11.98
N GLU A 150 -8.16 -4.23 12.26
CA GLU A 150 -8.28 -4.81 13.59
C GLU A 150 -7.15 -4.39 14.54
N VAL A 151 -6.01 -3.97 13.97
CA VAL A 151 -4.86 -3.44 14.72
C VAL A 151 -4.96 -1.92 14.83
N ALA A 152 -5.37 -1.23 13.76
CA ALA A 152 -5.48 0.22 13.72
C ALA A 152 -6.49 0.76 14.74
N MET A 153 -7.66 0.13 14.85
CA MET A 153 -8.72 0.57 15.76
C MET A 153 -8.25 0.65 17.23
N PRO A 154 -7.73 -0.41 17.87
CA PRO A 154 -7.27 -0.34 19.27
C PRO A 154 -6.02 0.55 19.44
N GLN A 155 -5.21 0.73 18.42
CA GLN A 155 -4.07 1.64 18.47
C GLN A 155 -4.53 3.11 18.48
N MET A 156 -5.49 3.45 17.64
CA MET A 156 -6.08 4.80 17.63
C MET A 156 -6.85 5.06 18.93
N ASP A 157 -7.64 4.11 19.42
CA ASP A 157 -8.36 4.19 20.70
C ASP A 157 -7.40 4.50 21.87
N ARG A 158 -6.27 3.80 21.94
CA ARG A 158 -5.23 4.06 22.96
C ARG A 158 -4.67 5.49 22.90
N LEU A 159 -4.46 6.04 21.71
CA LEU A 159 -4.02 7.42 21.57
C LEU A 159 -5.07 8.42 22.07
N LEU A 160 -6.35 8.16 21.77
CA LEU A 160 -7.46 8.99 22.23
C LEU A 160 -7.63 8.91 23.76
N GLU A 161 -7.50 7.74 24.37
CA GLU A 161 -7.51 7.54 25.84
C GLU A 161 -6.37 8.29 26.54
N GLN A 162 -5.22 8.48 25.88
CA GLN A 162 -4.11 9.28 26.36
C GLN A 162 -4.33 10.79 26.22
N GLY A 163 -5.48 11.20 25.71
CA GLY A 163 -5.82 12.61 25.50
C GLY A 163 -5.25 13.21 24.22
N ILE A 164 -4.75 12.40 23.29
CA ILE A 164 -4.27 12.86 21.97
C ILE A 164 -5.50 12.98 21.06
N VAL A 165 -5.95 14.22 20.85
CA VAL A 165 -7.13 14.52 20.02
C VAL A 165 -6.65 15.17 18.71
N PRO A 166 -6.71 14.47 17.57
CA PRO A 166 -6.28 15.00 16.28
C PRO A 166 -7.35 15.84 15.58
N ASP A 167 -6.90 16.77 14.75
CA ASP A 167 -7.71 17.43 13.73
C ASP A 167 -7.68 16.63 12.41
N ALA A 168 -6.60 15.89 12.19
CA ALA A 168 -6.43 15.01 11.03
C ALA A 168 -5.73 13.70 11.40
N VAL A 169 -6.07 12.62 10.68
CA VAL A 169 -5.38 11.32 10.76
C VAL A 169 -4.93 10.93 9.35
N MET A 170 -3.63 10.67 9.19
CA MET A 170 -3.08 10.07 7.98
C MET A 170 -2.78 8.60 8.25
N CYS A 171 -3.38 7.73 7.46
CA CYS A 171 -3.18 6.28 7.54
C CYS A 171 -2.45 5.77 6.30
N LEU A 172 -1.57 4.80 6.52
CA LEU A 172 -0.78 4.23 5.43
C LEU A 172 -1.64 3.55 4.35
N ASN A 173 -2.84 3.09 4.71
CA ASN A 173 -3.78 2.45 3.80
C ASN A 173 -5.24 2.61 4.25
N ASP A 174 -6.18 2.23 3.42
CA ASP A 174 -7.61 2.31 3.69
C ASP A 174 -8.09 1.41 4.83
N PRO A 175 -7.63 0.14 4.98
CA PRO A 175 -7.99 -0.66 6.16
C PRO A 175 -7.63 0.01 7.48
N SER A 176 -6.43 0.61 7.56
CA SER A 176 -6.01 1.36 8.76
C SER A 176 -6.85 2.62 8.98
N ALA A 177 -7.25 3.30 7.89
CA ALA A 177 -8.14 4.46 7.97
C ALA A 177 -9.52 4.09 8.51
N LEU A 178 -10.10 2.99 8.04
CA LEU A 178 -11.38 2.48 8.55
C LEU A 178 -11.30 2.10 10.03
N GLY A 179 -10.19 1.48 10.46
CA GLY A 179 -9.94 1.19 11.88
C GLY A 179 -9.84 2.46 12.73
N ALA A 180 -9.10 3.47 12.27
CA ALA A 180 -8.99 4.75 12.96
C ALA A 180 -10.34 5.48 13.03
N MET A 181 -11.13 5.44 11.96
CA MET A 181 -12.49 6.01 11.92
C MET A 181 -13.41 5.35 12.94
N ALA A 182 -13.34 4.03 13.10
CA ALA A 182 -14.14 3.31 14.09
C ALA A 182 -13.83 3.80 15.51
N ALA A 183 -12.56 3.94 15.89
CA ALA A 183 -12.16 4.49 17.18
C ALA A 183 -12.61 5.96 17.35
N LEU A 184 -12.43 6.79 16.33
CA LEU A 184 -12.90 8.20 16.33
C LEU A 184 -14.41 8.28 16.52
N GLN A 185 -15.18 7.38 15.92
CA GLN A 185 -16.64 7.31 16.06
C GLN A 185 -17.04 6.96 17.48
N GLU A 186 -16.39 5.99 18.13
CA GLU A 186 -16.65 5.61 19.54
C GLU A 186 -16.41 6.77 20.50
N HIS A 187 -15.41 7.62 20.21
CA HIS A 187 -15.11 8.82 21.00
C HIS A 187 -15.90 10.08 20.58
N GLY A 188 -16.79 10.00 19.57
CA GLY A 188 -17.59 11.13 19.09
C GLY A 188 -16.76 12.23 18.40
N LEU A 189 -15.63 11.84 17.78
CA LEU A 189 -14.68 12.75 17.16
C LEU A 189 -14.66 12.65 15.61
N LEU A 190 -15.28 11.61 15.02
CA LEU A 190 -15.20 11.37 13.58
C LEU A 190 -15.65 12.57 12.73
N GLU A 191 -16.76 13.22 13.08
CA GLU A 191 -17.28 14.38 12.34
C GLU A 191 -16.37 15.63 12.41
N LYS A 192 -15.39 15.64 13.32
CA LYS A 192 -14.48 16.78 13.56
C LYS A 192 -13.05 16.50 13.11
N THR A 193 -12.79 15.29 12.64
CA THR A 193 -11.44 14.83 12.28
C THR A 193 -11.43 14.46 10.80
N THR A 194 -10.50 15.02 10.04
CA THR A 194 -10.27 14.60 8.65
C THR A 194 -9.47 13.31 8.63
N VAL A 195 -9.88 12.32 7.83
CA VAL A 195 -9.21 11.02 7.74
C VAL A 195 -8.77 10.76 6.31
N TYR A 196 -7.50 10.41 6.16
CA TYR A 196 -6.83 10.11 4.89
C TYR A 196 -6.36 8.66 4.89
N GLY A 197 -6.55 8.00 3.75
CA GLY A 197 -6.06 6.66 3.47
C GLY A 197 -5.32 6.60 2.14
N VAL A 198 -4.91 5.41 1.78
CA VAL A 198 -4.35 5.06 0.47
C VAL A 198 -4.92 3.70 0.10
N ASP A 199 -5.18 3.46 -1.12
CA ASP A 199 -5.53 2.29 -1.93
C ASP A 199 -6.70 2.58 -2.88
N GLY A 200 -7.70 3.37 -2.47
CA GLY A 200 -8.94 3.55 -3.25
C GLY A 200 -9.86 2.35 -3.13
N ALA A 201 -9.90 1.70 -1.97
CA ALA A 201 -10.75 0.54 -1.71
C ALA A 201 -12.24 0.90 -1.85
N PRO A 202 -13.10 -0.04 -2.28
CA PRO A 202 -14.54 0.18 -2.38
C PRO A 202 -15.17 0.76 -1.11
N GLU A 203 -14.78 0.22 0.06
CA GLU A 203 -15.26 0.66 1.36
C GLU A 203 -14.85 2.11 1.66
N ALA A 204 -13.60 2.48 1.36
CA ALA A 204 -13.12 3.85 1.54
C ALA A 204 -13.86 4.82 0.60
N LYS A 205 -14.07 4.45 -0.66
CA LYS A 205 -14.86 5.25 -1.61
C LYS A 205 -16.29 5.45 -1.13
N SER A 206 -16.92 4.41 -0.57
CA SER A 206 -18.24 4.52 0.04
C SER A 206 -18.26 5.53 1.19
N MET A 207 -17.30 5.43 2.12
CA MET A 207 -17.17 6.36 3.25
C MET A 207 -16.88 7.80 2.80
N ILE A 208 -16.12 7.99 1.73
CA ILE A 208 -15.91 9.31 1.10
C ILE A 208 -17.22 9.82 0.48
N GLY A 209 -17.94 8.97 -0.24
CA GLY A 209 -19.24 9.26 -0.82
C GLY A 209 -20.27 9.71 0.23
N GLU A 210 -20.26 9.11 1.40
CA GLU A 210 -21.10 9.48 2.54
C GLU A 210 -20.59 10.72 3.30
N GLY A 211 -19.33 11.10 3.10
CA GLY A 211 -18.69 12.23 3.78
C GLY A 211 -18.11 11.90 5.14
N ALA A 212 -17.99 10.61 5.49
CA ALA A 212 -17.38 10.13 6.73
C ALA A 212 -15.85 10.05 6.65
N MET A 213 -15.29 9.73 5.47
CA MET A 213 -13.85 9.77 5.18
C MET A 213 -13.54 10.96 4.26
N THR A 214 -12.39 11.59 4.45
CA THR A 214 -12.01 12.79 3.71
C THR A 214 -11.51 12.46 2.31
N ALA A 215 -10.51 11.60 2.20
CA ALA A 215 -9.91 11.20 0.94
C ALA A 215 -9.11 9.91 1.04
N THR A 216 -8.89 9.28 -0.12
CA THR A 216 -7.92 8.21 -0.30
C THR A 216 -7.08 8.45 -1.54
N ALA A 217 -5.78 8.21 -1.48
CA ALA A 217 -4.93 8.19 -2.67
C ALA A 217 -5.07 6.82 -3.34
N ALA A 218 -5.85 6.77 -4.42
CA ALA A 218 -6.22 5.53 -5.07
C ALA A 218 -5.08 4.94 -5.90
N GLN A 219 -4.76 3.70 -5.67
CA GLN A 219 -3.89 2.87 -6.50
C GLN A 219 -4.71 2.27 -7.67
N SER A 220 -4.01 1.72 -8.66
CA SER A 220 -4.62 1.00 -9.79
C SER A 220 -4.15 -0.47 -9.79
N PRO A 221 -4.69 -1.34 -8.91
CA PRO A 221 -4.24 -2.73 -8.79
C PRO A 221 -4.50 -3.55 -10.06
N ILE A 222 -5.53 -3.23 -10.84
CA ILE A 222 -5.76 -3.82 -12.16
C ILE A 222 -4.60 -3.51 -13.09
N ARG A 223 -4.21 -2.24 -13.18
CA ARG A 223 -3.08 -1.81 -14.01
C ARG A 223 -1.75 -2.39 -13.54
N LEU A 224 -1.55 -2.48 -12.21
CA LEU A 224 -0.37 -3.14 -11.63
C LEU A 224 -0.29 -4.60 -12.09
N GLY A 225 -1.38 -5.36 -12.02
CA GLY A 225 -1.44 -6.74 -12.49
C GLY A 225 -1.12 -6.87 -13.97
N GLN A 226 -1.71 -6.03 -14.82
CA GLN A 226 -1.48 -6.03 -16.27
C GLN A 226 -0.02 -5.70 -16.64
N ILE A 227 0.57 -4.67 -16.04
CA ILE A 227 1.97 -4.30 -16.24
C ILE A 227 2.88 -5.43 -15.77
N THR A 228 2.56 -6.04 -14.62
CA THR A 228 3.33 -7.16 -14.09
C THR A 228 3.33 -8.33 -15.06
N ALA A 229 2.17 -8.73 -15.58
CA ALA A 229 2.09 -9.81 -16.56
C ALA A 229 2.89 -9.52 -17.83
N GLN A 230 2.80 -8.30 -18.36
CA GLN A 230 3.61 -7.87 -19.53
C GLN A 230 5.11 -7.96 -19.24
N THR A 231 5.54 -7.50 -18.06
CA THR A 231 6.96 -7.54 -17.66
C THR A 231 7.45 -8.97 -17.46
N VAL A 232 6.63 -9.85 -16.87
CA VAL A 232 6.92 -11.28 -16.73
C VAL A 232 7.23 -11.89 -18.08
N TYR A 233 6.39 -11.70 -19.10
CA TYR A 233 6.62 -12.24 -20.43
C TYR A 233 7.80 -11.58 -21.16
N ALA A 234 8.04 -10.30 -20.98
CA ALA A 234 9.24 -9.65 -21.51
C ALA A 234 10.53 -10.29 -20.97
N ILE A 235 10.57 -10.57 -19.65
CA ILE A 235 11.71 -11.24 -18.99
C ILE A 235 11.88 -12.67 -19.53
N LEU A 236 10.81 -13.47 -19.57
CA LEU A 236 10.85 -14.88 -20.02
C LEU A 236 11.24 -14.99 -21.49
N ASN A 237 10.85 -14.04 -22.33
CA ASN A 237 11.20 -14.00 -23.75
C ASN A 237 12.59 -13.39 -24.03
N GLY A 238 13.27 -12.87 -23.01
CA GLY A 238 14.56 -12.17 -23.19
C GLY A 238 14.41 -10.81 -23.90
N GLU A 239 13.25 -10.20 -23.82
CA GLU A 239 12.96 -8.87 -24.35
C GLU A 239 13.45 -7.75 -23.41
N ALA A 240 13.52 -6.51 -23.91
CA ALA A 240 13.87 -5.37 -23.07
C ALA A 240 12.74 -5.02 -22.12
N TYR A 241 13.06 -4.73 -20.86
CA TYR A 241 12.11 -4.27 -19.84
C TYR A 241 12.75 -3.21 -18.95
N GLU A 242 11.92 -2.41 -18.26
CA GLU A 242 12.37 -1.44 -17.27
C GLU A 242 12.59 -2.12 -15.92
N LYS A 243 13.66 -1.76 -15.21
CA LYS A 243 13.98 -2.31 -13.89
C LYS A 243 13.08 -1.78 -12.77
N GLU A 244 12.53 -0.60 -12.98
CA GLU A 244 11.66 0.07 -12.02
C GLU A 244 10.50 0.73 -12.76
N ILE A 245 9.27 0.37 -12.39
CA ILE A 245 8.05 0.90 -13.00
C ILE A 245 7.18 1.48 -11.88
N THR A 246 6.91 2.78 -11.97
CA THR A 246 6.05 3.48 -11.03
C THR A 246 4.68 3.75 -11.68
N VAL A 247 3.62 3.27 -11.04
CA VAL A 247 2.24 3.51 -11.48
C VAL A 247 1.68 4.72 -10.73
N PRO A 248 1.18 5.75 -11.45
CA PRO A 248 0.60 6.93 -10.81
C PRO A 248 -0.57 6.59 -9.89
N VAL A 249 -0.79 7.44 -8.89
CA VAL A 249 -1.93 7.41 -7.99
C VAL A 249 -2.77 8.67 -8.17
N GLU A 250 -4.05 8.61 -7.80
CA GLU A 250 -4.98 9.73 -7.89
C GLU A 250 -5.67 9.95 -6.55
N LEU A 251 -5.86 11.21 -6.14
CA LEU A 251 -6.60 11.51 -4.92
C LEU A 251 -8.10 11.44 -5.18
N VAL A 252 -8.78 10.54 -4.49
CA VAL A 252 -10.24 10.43 -4.47
C VAL A 252 -10.78 11.21 -3.28
N THR A 253 -11.66 12.16 -3.56
CA THR A 253 -12.32 13.03 -2.59
C THR A 253 -13.82 13.02 -2.83
N LYS A 254 -14.58 13.70 -1.97
CA LYS A 254 -16.02 13.90 -2.15
C LYS A 254 -16.40 14.49 -3.51
N ASP A 255 -15.52 15.33 -4.07
CA ASP A 255 -15.81 16.06 -5.31
C ASP A 255 -15.74 15.18 -6.56
N ASN A 256 -14.90 14.12 -6.53
CA ASN A 256 -14.65 13.27 -7.69
C ASN A 256 -15.01 11.79 -7.50
N VAL A 257 -15.37 11.36 -6.29
CA VAL A 257 -15.63 9.93 -5.98
C VAL A 257 -16.72 9.30 -6.86
N ASN A 258 -17.69 10.09 -7.31
CA ASN A 258 -18.74 9.59 -8.20
C ASN A 258 -18.26 9.24 -9.62
N GLY A 259 -17.02 9.58 -9.96
CA GLY A 259 -16.38 9.19 -11.22
C GLY A 259 -15.71 7.82 -11.18
N TYR A 260 -15.67 7.19 -10.02
CA TYR A 260 -15.05 5.87 -9.81
C TYR A 260 -16.10 4.77 -9.65
N ASP A 261 -15.72 3.53 -9.93
CA ASP A 261 -16.55 2.38 -9.57
C ASP A 261 -16.56 2.24 -8.03
N MET A 262 -17.73 2.42 -7.44
CA MET A 262 -17.93 2.37 -5.98
C MET A 262 -17.81 0.94 -5.42
N ASN A 263 -17.94 -0.07 -6.25
CA ASN A 263 -17.95 -1.49 -5.84
C ASN A 263 -16.73 -2.27 -6.33
N GLY A 264 -15.91 -1.66 -7.17
CA GLY A 264 -14.74 -2.28 -7.76
C GLY A 264 -13.45 -1.51 -7.50
N TRP A 265 -12.36 -2.00 -8.06
CA TRP A 265 -11.05 -1.35 -8.08
C TRP A 265 -10.85 -0.63 -9.43
N GLN A 266 -9.92 0.32 -9.50
CA GLN A 266 -9.54 1.07 -10.69
C GLN A 266 -8.21 0.61 -11.29
#